data_4d9c612d5f0604411a0eb2253be17e4e
#
_entry.id   4d9c612d5f0604411a0eb2253be17e4e
#
_cell.length_a   1.000
_cell.length_b   1.000
_cell.length_c   1.000
_cell.angle_alpha   90.00
_cell.angle_beta   90.00
_cell.angle_gamma   90.00
#
_symmetry.space_group_name_H-M   'P 1'
#
loop_
_entity.id
_entity.type
_entity.pdbx_description
1 polymer ?
#
loop_
_entity_poly.entity_id
_entity_poly.type
_entity_poly.pdbx_seq_one_letter_code
_entity_poly.pdbx_strand_id
1 'polypeptide(L)'
;MMSEVEAATRAEITELGVAEIAPGLAELAITLARHLDETGTPTSAAVVGRELRATLDKLRLVAPGKAEGDGLDDLAARRAQRRGA
;
A
#
# COMPACT_ATOMS: atom_id res chain seq x y z
N MET A 1 4.51 -18.32 -11.62
CA MET A 1 4.80 -16.93 -12.01
C MET A 1 3.80 -16.00 -11.37
N MET A 2 4.24 -14.93 -10.74
CA MET A 2 3.32 -13.97 -10.13
C MET A 2 2.62 -13.16 -11.22
N SER A 3 1.32 -12.91 -11.02
CA SER A 3 0.56 -12.04 -11.88
C SER A 3 0.83 -10.57 -11.53
N GLU A 4 0.34 -9.66 -12.35
CA GLU A 4 0.68 -8.24 -12.26
C GLU A 4 0.31 -7.58 -10.94
N VAL A 5 -0.90 -7.82 -10.44
CA VAL A 5 -1.35 -7.18 -9.20
C VAL A 5 -0.59 -7.74 -8.01
N GLU A 6 -0.38 -9.04 -7.99
CA GLU A 6 0.41 -9.65 -6.91
C GLU A 6 1.82 -9.11 -6.89
N ALA A 7 2.49 -9.04 -8.04
CA ALA A 7 3.87 -8.53 -8.13
C ALA A 7 3.95 -7.07 -7.67
N ALA A 8 3.03 -6.24 -8.12
CA ALA A 8 2.99 -4.82 -7.73
C ALA A 8 2.72 -4.67 -6.23
N THR A 9 1.84 -5.49 -5.67
CA THR A 9 1.51 -5.45 -4.25
C THR A 9 2.71 -5.86 -3.39
N ARG A 10 3.43 -6.91 -3.80
CA ARG A 10 4.64 -7.32 -3.09
C ARG A 10 5.70 -6.22 -3.11
N ALA A 11 5.87 -5.56 -4.24
CA ALA A 11 6.80 -4.45 -4.36
C ALA A 11 6.41 -3.29 -3.45
N GLU A 12 5.14 -2.94 -3.39
CA GLU A 12 4.67 -1.88 -2.51
C GLU A 12 4.87 -2.22 -1.04
N ILE A 13 4.58 -3.45 -0.64
CA ILE A 13 4.79 -3.92 0.73
C ILE A 13 6.27 -3.80 1.12
N THR A 14 7.16 -4.18 0.22
CA THR A 14 8.60 -4.05 0.44
C THR A 14 8.99 -2.58 0.60
N GLU A 15 8.49 -1.72 -0.28
CA GLU A 15 8.76 -0.28 -0.25
C GLU A 15 8.30 0.35 1.06
N LEU A 16 7.12 -0.05 1.53
CA LEU A 16 6.56 0.48 2.78
C LEU A 16 7.27 -0.06 4.02
N GLY A 17 7.96 -1.19 3.92
CA GLY A 17 8.63 -1.81 5.06
C GLY A 17 7.68 -2.34 6.11
N VAL A 18 6.49 -2.79 5.72
CA VAL A 18 5.44 -3.19 6.66
C VAL A 18 5.37 -4.69 6.93
N ALA A 19 6.11 -5.51 6.21
CA ALA A 19 6.04 -6.96 6.36
C ALA A 19 6.39 -7.42 7.77
N GLU A 20 7.31 -6.75 8.44
CA GLU A 20 7.72 -7.09 9.80
C GLU A 20 6.81 -6.46 10.85
N ILE A 21 6.20 -5.33 10.52
CA ILE A 21 5.34 -4.58 11.45
C ILE A 21 3.93 -5.16 11.49
N ALA A 22 3.39 -5.48 10.33
CA ALA A 22 2.03 -5.99 10.21
C ALA A 22 2.00 -7.18 9.22
N PRO A 23 2.61 -8.32 9.60
CA PRO A 23 2.72 -9.45 8.70
C PRO A 23 1.37 -10.01 8.26
N GLY A 24 0.38 -10.00 9.15
CA GLY A 24 -0.97 -10.48 8.81
C GLY A 24 -1.62 -9.62 7.73
N LEU A 25 -1.55 -8.30 7.86
CA LEU A 25 -2.08 -7.39 6.85
C LEU A 25 -1.32 -7.52 5.54
N ALA A 26 0.01 -7.68 5.61
CA ALA A 26 0.83 -7.85 4.43
C ALA A 26 0.44 -9.12 3.66
N GLU A 27 0.29 -10.23 4.37
CA GLU A 27 -0.14 -11.49 3.75
C GLU A 27 -1.57 -11.40 3.20
N LEU A 28 -2.46 -10.73 3.91
CA LEU A 28 -3.82 -10.52 3.43
C LEU A 28 -3.81 -9.74 2.11
N ALA A 29 -3.01 -8.68 2.03
CA ALA A 29 -2.89 -7.88 0.81
C ALA A 29 -2.39 -8.73 -0.35
N ILE A 30 -1.38 -9.56 -0.12
CA ILE A 30 -0.82 -10.44 -1.15
C ILE A 30 -1.87 -11.45 -1.62
N THR A 31 -2.60 -12.03 -0.68
CA THR A 31 -3.65 -13.00 -1.00
C THR A 31 -4.76 -12.36 -1.82
N LEU A 32 -5.20 -11.17 -1.43
CA LEU A 32 -6.22 -10.44 -2.17
C LEU A 32 -5.74 -10.07 -3.56
N ALA A 33 -4.47 -9.66 -3.68
CA ALA A 33 -3.88 -9.33 -4.98
C ALA A 33 -3.87 -10.55 -5.91
N ARG A 34 -3.51 -11.71 -5.37
CA ARG A 34 -3.52 -12.96 -6.13
C ARG A 34 -4.94 -13.32 -6.58
N HIS A 35 -5.91 -13.19 -5.70
CA HIS A 35 -7.30 -13.44 -6.05
C HIS A 35 -7.79 -12.48 -7.13
N LEU A 36 -7.38 -11.21 -7.06
CA LEU A 36 -7.76 -10.24 -8.08
C LEU A 36 -7.21 -10.64 -9.45
N ASP A 37 -5.97 -11.12 -9.50
CA ASP A 37 -5.35 -11.60 -10.74
C ASP A 37 -6.09 -12.82 -11.31
N GLU A 38 -6.65 -13.65 -10.44
CA GLU A 38 -7.29 -14.90 -10.83
C GLU A 38 -8.77 -14.78 -11.14
N THR A 39 -9.42 -13.71 -10.69
CA THR A 39 -10.86 -13.61 -10.81
C THR A 39 -11.28 -13.41 -12.27
N GLY A 40 -12.34 -14.10 -12.65
CA GLY A 40 -12.84 -14.06 -14.01
C GLY A 40 -14.08 -13.19 -14.21
N THR A 41 -14.59 -12.56 -13.14
CA THR A 41 -15.80 -11.75 -13.26
C THR A 41 -15.57 -10.33 -12.76
N PRO A 42 -16.19 -9.34 -13.42
CA PRO A 42 -16.07 -7.95 -12.99
C PRO A 42 -16.58 -7.69 -11.57
N THR A 43 -17.66 -8.36 -11.17
CA THR A 43 -18.24 -8.21 -9.84
C THR A 43 -17.28 -8.69 -8.76
N SER A 44 -16.69 -9.87 -8.95
CA SER A 44 -15.70 -10.40 -8.01
C SER A 44 -14.46 -9.52 -7.99
N ALA A 45 -14.01 -9.04 -9.14
CA ALA A 45 -12.88 -8.14 -9.21
C ALA A 45 -13.13 -6.85 -8.43
N ALA A 46 -14.34 -6.30 -8.53
CA ALA A 46 -14.69 -5.08 -7.81
C ALA A 46 -14.65 -5.28 -6.29
N VAL A 47 -15.18 -6.41 -5.80
CA VAL A 47 -15.20 -6.72 -4.37
C VAL A 47 -13.77 -6.93 -3.84
N VAL A 48 -13.02 -7.80 -4.50
CA VAL A 48 -11.64 -8.09 -4.09
C VAL A 48 -10.76 -6.84 -4.19
N GLY A 49 -10.92 -6.07 -5.25
CA GLY A 49 -10.18 -4.83 -5.43
C GLY A 49 -10.44 -3.82 -4.33
N ARG A 50 -11.69 -3.69 -3.91
CA ARG A 50 -12.06 -2.81 -2.80
C ARG A 50 -11.40 -3.24 -1.49
N GLU A 51 -11.43 -4.54 -1.22
CA GLU A 51 -10.80 -5.08 0.00
C GLU A 51 -9.29 -4.92 -0.04
N LEU A 52 -8.67 -5.15 -1.19
CA LEU A 52 -7.24 -4.94 -1.36
C LEU A 52 -6.87 -3.48 -1.12
N ARG A 53 -7.63 -2.57 -1.69
CA ARG A 53 -7.39 -1.14 -1.51
C ARG A 53 -7.48 -0.75 -0.03
N ALA A 54 -8.50 -1.23 0.67
CA ALA A 54 -8.66 -0.96 2.10
C ALA A 54 -7.49 -1.51 2.91
N THR A 55 -7.01 -2.71 2.56
CA THR A 55 -5.88 -3.34 3.24
C THR A 55 -4.59 -2.56 2.99
N LEU A 56 -4.35 -2.14 1.75
CA LEU A 56 -3.18 -1.32 1.42
C LEU A 56 -3.21 0.04 2.14
N ASP A 57 -4.39 0.65 2.25
CA ASP A 57 -4.53 1.90 2.99
C ASP A 57 -4.14 1.73 4.46
N LYS A 58 -4.55 0.62 5.08
CA LYS A 58 -4.16 0.31 6.45
C LYS A 58 -2.65 0.08 6.58
N LEU A 59 -2.05 -0.61 5.62
CA LEU A 59 -0.61 -0.82 5.61
C LEU A 59 0.16 0.50 5.51
N ARG A 60 -0.34 1.42 4.69
CA ARG A 60 0.28 2.74 4.57
C ARG A 60 0.23 3.52 5.88
N LEU A 61 -0.85 3.36 6.63
CA LEU A 61 -0.99 4.01 7.94
C LEU A 61 -0.01 3.49 8.97
N VAL A 62 0.33 2.19 8.92
CA VAL A 62 1.25 1.60 9.90
C VAL A 62 2.69 1.55 9.41
N ALA A 63 2.95 2.03 8.20
CA ALA A 63 4.31 2.04 7.65
C ALA A 63 5.26 2.80 8.57
N PRO A 64 6.51 2.33 8.73
CA PRO A 64 7.44 2.94 9.67
C PRO A 64 7.81 4.37 9.28
N GLY A 65 8.46 5.05 10.21
CA GLY A 65 8.73 6.46 10.21
C GLY A 65 9.17 7.12 8.91
N LYS A 66 9.63 6.35 7.95
CA LYS A 66 9.97 6.91 6.65
C LYS A 66 8.77 7.63 6.02
N ALA A 67 7.60 7.01 6.10
CA ALA A 67 6.39 7.63 5.56
C ALA A 67 5.94 8.82 6.41
N GLU A 68 6.01 8.69 7.73
CA GLU A 68 5.61 9.78 8.63
C GLU A 68 6.65 10.90 8.66
N GLY A 69 7.92 10.56 8.85
CA GLY A 69 9.01 11.52 8.93
C GLY A 69 9.17 12.29 7.63
N ASP A 70 9.25 11.59 6.52
CA ASP A 70 9.42 12.21 5.21
C ASP A 70 8.21 13.07 4.86
N GLY A 71 7.01 12.61 5.19
CA GLY A 71 5.80 13.37 4.94
C GLY A 71 5.74 14.68 5.72
N LEU A 72 6.09 14.64 7.00
CA LEU A 72 6.12 15.82 7.84
C LEU A 72 7.21 16.78 7.41
N ASP A 73 8.40 16.27 7.11
CA ASP A 73 9.51 17.08 6.63
C ASP A 73 9.18 17.74 5.30
N ASP A 74 8.56 17.03 4.40
CA ASP A 74 8.14 17.55 3.10
C ASP A 74 7.11 18.67 3.26
N LEU A 75 6.14 18.46 4.13
CA LEU A 75 5.14 19.49 4.42
C LEU A 75 5.76 20.73 5.03
N ALA A 76 6.70 20.56 5.97
CA ALA A 76 7.40 21.67 6.59
C ALA A 76 8.23 22.44 5.56
N ALA A 77 8.92 21.72 4.68
CA ALA A 77 9.70 22.32 3.62
C ALA A 77 8.81 23.12 2.65
N ARG A 78 7.67 22.58 2.29
CA ARG A 78 6.73 23.29 1.42
C ARG A 78 6.18 24.54 2.05
N ARG A 79 5.86 24.48 3.34
CA ARG A 79 5.39 25.66 4.08
C ARG A 79 6.46 26.73 4.15
N ALA A 80 7.70 26.32 4.41
CA ALA A 80 8.83 27.24 4.46
C ALA A 80 9.04 27.93 3.11
N GLN A 81 8.93 27.18 2.01
CA GLN A 81 9.04 27.74 0.67
C GLN A 81 7.97 28.78 0.39
N ARG A 82 6.73 28.49 0.79
CA ARG A 82 5.63 29.44 0.59
C ARG A 82 5.84 30.73 1.36
N ARG A 83 6.32 30.62 2.60
CA ARG A 83 6.58 31.79 3.43
C ARG A 83 7.78 32.59 2.95
N GLY A 84 8.78 31.88 2.44
CA GLY A 84 10.00 32.49 1.96
C GLY A 84 9.91 33.15 0.60
N ALA A 85 8.81 32.83 -0.10
CA ALA A 85 8.55 33.48 -1.38
C ALA A 85 7.92 34.85 -1.18
#